data_0b321ebe956913bdbe8415c0a97bea40
#
_entry.id   0b321ebe956913bdbe8415c0a97bea40
#
_cell.length_a   1.000
_cell.length_b   1.000
_cell.length_c   1.000
_cell.angle_alpha   90.00
_cell.angle_beta   90.00
_cell.angle_gamma   90.00
#
_symmetry.space_group_name_H-M   'P 1'
#
loop_
_entity.id
_entity.type
_entity.pdbx_description
1 polymer ?
#
loop_
_entity_poly.entity_id
_entity_poly.type
_entity_poly.pdbx_seq_one_letter_code
_entity_poly.pdbx_strand_id
1 'polypeptide(L)'
;MNVYQIKVDFHVTEQIERYVYVYLIVGKHCYLIDSGVAGCQHIIIKKIHEIGREISDLKAIFLTHAHPDHIGTAAWFKEQTGCKVYASKGEAVWIENIDLQFRERSIPNFYTLAGKSVEVDYFIKDGDVIKLDETFSIQVIGTAGHSIDEVSYQMEDVMFIGDSIPVKGDIPIYVDYVASMSSLCRIREESMCKWFYPAWDISYDYNTMLGKTKEAMEMIREIDLTVKSLNMKPKNRQELVKQVCEALQKPELTLNPLFARTVMSHTNKEHINKYSLRNYNKIVIINTH
;
A
#
# COMPACT_ATOMS: atom_id res chain seq x y z
N MET A 1 -24.01 -1.18 5.53
CA MET A 1 -22.75 -0.43 5.47
C MET A 1 -22.69 0.42 4.21
N ASN A 2 -22.19 1.67 4.27
CA ASN A 2 -21.97 2.49 3.08
C ASN A 2 -20.47 2.74 2.92
N VAL A 3 -19.97 2.54 1.69
CA VAL A 3 -18.57 2.80 1.32
C VAL A 3 -18.54 3.95 0.34
N TYR A 4 -17.73 4.96 0.61
CA TYR A 4 -17.52 6.11 -0.27
C TYR A 4 -16.07 6.13 -0.72
N GLN A 5 -15.84 5.98 -2.02
CA GLN A 5 -14.55 6.15 -2.66
C GLN A 5 -14.24 7.64 -2.83
N ILE A 6 -13.14 8.10 -2.29
CA ILE A 6 -12.72 9.50 -2.32
C ILE A 6 -11.43 9.59 -3.14
N LYS A 7 -11.49 10.27 -4.28
CA LYS A 7 -10.31 10.53 -5.10
C LYS A 7 -9.53 11.71 -4.54
N VAL A 8 -8.23 11.50 -4.36
CA VAL A 8 -7.28 12.53 -3.91
C VAL A 8 -6.25 12.70 -5.03
N ASP A 9 -6.36 13.80 -5.79
CA ASP A 9 -5.36 14.15 -6.79
C ASP A 9 -4.22 14.92 -6.13
N PHE A 10 -2.97 14.63 -6.53
CA PHE A 10 -1.77 15.27 -5.98
C PHE A 10 -0.62 15.30 -6.99
N HIS A 11 0.40 16.11 -6.70
CA HIS A 11 1.60 16.20 -7.51
C HIS A 11 2.80 15.59 -6.75
N VAL A 12 3.46 14.62 -7.37
CA VAL A 12 4.74 14.09 -6.88
C VAL A 12 5.86 15.10 -7.19
N THR A 13 5.79 15.73 -8.36
CA THR A 13 6.58 16.90 -8.78
C THR A 13 5.67 17.81 -9.60
N GLU A 14 6.12 18.99 -9.97
CA GLU A 14 5.36 19.91 -10.85
C GLU A 14 4.89 19.26 -12.16
N GLN A 15 5.64 18.26 -12.65
CA GLN A 15 5.37 17.57 -13.92
C GLN A 15 4.68 16.21 -13.76
N ILE A 16 4.63 15.67 -12.54
CA ILE A 16 4.10 14.32 -12.27
C ILE A 16 2.85 14.45 -11.39
N GLU A 17 1.71 14.44 -12.04
CA GLU A 17 0.40 14.35 -11.38
C GLU A 17 0.05 12.88 -11.14
N ARG A 18 -0.51 12.60 -9.96
CA ARG A 18 -0.98 11.30 -9.51
C ARG A 18 -2.29 11.46 -8.75
N TYR A 19 -2.93 10.35 -8.46
CA TYR A 19 -4.07 10.30 -7.55
C TYR A 19 -3.99 9.05 -6.68
N VAL A 20 -4.73 9.05 -5.62
CA VAL A 20 -4.96 7.86 -4.78
C VAL A 20 -6.42 7.85 -4.33
N TYR A 21 -7.00 6.69 -4.15
CA TYR A 21 -8.30 6.54 -3.54
C TYR A 21 -8.17 6.23 -2.04
N VAL A 22 -8.92 6.98 -1.25
CA VAL A 22 -9.18 6.75 0.16
C VAL A 22 -10.63 6.29 0.31
N TYR A 23 -10.91 5.41 1.25
CA TYR A 23 -12.25 4.89 1.42
C TYR A 23 -12.83 5.28 2.77
N LEU A 24 -13.97 5.98 2.75
CA LEU A 24 -14.73 6.32 3.93
C LEU A 24 -15.84 5.29 4.12
N ILE A 25 -15.78 4.57 5.23
CA ILE A 25 -16.77 3.58 5.64
C ILE A 25 -17.67 4.21 6.68
N VAL A 26 -18.98 4.09 6.47
CA VAL A 26 -20.00 4.67 7.34
C VAL A 26 -20.95 3.61 7.86
N GLY A 27 -20.94 3.42 9.15
CA GLY A 27 -21.87 2.65 9.93
C GLY A 27 -22.41 3.50 11.09
N LYS A 28 -22.35 2.98 12.31
CA LYS A 28 -22.63 3.77 13.51
C LYS A 28 -21.67 4.96 13.63
N HIS A 29 -20.43 4.75 13.27
CA HIS A 29 -19.34 5.72 13.21
C HIS A 29 -18.74 5.79 11.80
N CYS A 30 -17.75 6.66 11.62
CA CYS A 30 -16.94 6.75 10.42
C CYS A 30 -15.59 6.08 10.62
N TYR A 31 -15.10 5.44 9.56
CA TYR A 31 -13.79 4.78 9.53
C TYR A 31 -13.12 5.08 8.18
N LEU A 32 -11.81 5.20 8.15
CA LEU A 32 -11.05 5.36 6.91
C LEU A 32 -10.19 4.12 6.63
N ILE A 33 -10.15 3.71 5.38
CA ILE A 33 -9.08 2.88 4.83
C ILE A 33 -8.15 3.80 4.07
N ASP A 34 -6.91 3.90 4.55
CA ASP A 34 -5.90 4.86 4.18
C ASP A 34 -6.32 6.33 4.41
N SER A 35 -5.41 7.26 4.22
CA SER A 35 -5.64 8.65 4.57
C SER A 35 -5.15 9.66 3.51
N GLY A 36 -4.70 9.19 2.35
CA GLY A 36 -4.22 10.05 1.27
C GLY A 36 -2.88 10.73 1.59
N VAL A 37 -2.55 11.76 0.82
CA VAL A 37 -1.36 12.60 1.02
C VAL A 37 -1.63 13.71 2.04
N ALA A 38 -0.59 14.22 2.67
CA ALA A 38 -0.70 15.38 3.58
C ALA A 38 -1.29 16.59 2.83
N GLY A 39 -2.14 17.34 3.53
CA GLY A 39 -2.87 18.47 2.95
C GLY A 39 -4.22 18.12 2.34
N CYS A 40 -4.52 16.84 2.06
CA CYS A 40 -5.78 16.43 1.45
C CYS A 40 -6.95 16.28 2.45
N GLN A 41 -6.75 16.49 3.73
CA GLN A 41 -7.79 16.32 4.75
C GLN A 41 -9.09 17.06 4.44
N HIS A 42 -9.01 18.21 3.78
CA HIS A 42 -10.18 19.02 3.40
C HIS A 42 -11.11 18.27 2.43
N ILE A 43 -10.58 17.39 1.57
CA ILE A 43 -11.35 16.56 0.62
C ILE A 43 -12.13 15.50 1.41
N ILE A 44 -11.47 14.83 2.37
CA ILE A 44 -12.08 13.82 3.23
C ILE A 44 -13.15 14.45 4.13
N ILE A 45 -12.83 15.59 4.77
CA ILE A 45 -13.77 16.35 5.61
C ILE A 45 -15.01 16.77 4.82
N LYS A 46 -14.81 17.29 3.61
CA LYS A 46 -15.92 17.66 2.72
C LYS A 46 -16.85 16.47 2.49
N LYS A 47 -16.30 15.27 2.22
CA LYS A 47 -17.11 14.06 2.03
C LYS A 47 -17.85 13.65 3.31
N ILE A 48 -17.20 13.74 4.48
CA ILE A 48 -17.85 13.49 5.78
C ILE A 48 -19.06 14.42 5.99
N HIS A 49 -18.89 15.72 5.71
CA HIS A 49 -20.00 16.68 5.85
C HIS A 49 -21.10 16.47 4.80
N GLU A 50 -20.75 16.15 3.54
CA GLU A 50 -21.73 15.87 2.47
C GLU A 50 -22.68 14.74 2.81
N ILE A 51 -22.24 13.77 3.61
CA ILE A 51 -23.06 12.63 4.06
C ILE A 51 -23.74 12.88 5.41
N GLY A 52 -23.72 14.13 5.91
CA GLY A 52 -24.37 14.53 7.15
C GLY A 52 -23.68 14.04 8.42
N ARG A 53 -22.36 13.84 8.37
CA ARG A 53 -21.53 13.44 9.51
C ARG A 53 -20.54 14.53 9.91
N GLU A 54 -20.01 14.43 11.11
CA GLU A 54 -18.97 15.30 11.65
C GLU A 54 -17.63 14.58 11.71
N ILE A 55 -16.53 15.32 11.70
CA ILE A 55 -15.18 14.72 11.82
C ILE A 55 -14.98 13.96 13.13
N SER A 56 -15.70 14.37 14.19
CA SER A 56 -15.70 13.67 15.50
C SER A 56 -16.30 12.27 15.44
N ASP A 57 -17.05 11.94 14.36
CA ASP A 57 -17.55 10.58 14.12
C ASP A 57 -16.46 9.63 13.64
N LEU A 58 -15.31 10.13 13.17
CA LEU A 58 -14.19 9.31 12.74
C LEU A 58 -13.54 8.64 13.95
N LYS A 59 -13.61 7.31 14.03
CA LYS A 59 -13.12 6.53 15.17
C LYS A 59 -11.86 5.76 14.89
N ALA A 60 -11.60 5.39 13.63
CA ALA A 60 -10.37 4.70 13.28
C ALA A 60 -9.94 4.96 11.83
N ILE A 61 -8.63 4.83 11.63
CA ILE A 61 -7.96 4.77 10.33
C ILE A 61 -7.24 3.43 10.25
N PHE A 62 -7.53 2.68 9.19
CA PHE A 62 -6.91 1.41 8.89
C PHE A 62 -5.94 1.63 7.72
N LEU A 63 -4.64 1.58 7.99
CA LEU A 63 -3.62 1.79 6.97
C LEU A 63 -3.27 0.46 6.31
N THR A 64 -3.32 0.42 4.99
CA THR A 64 -2.93 -0.77 4.22
C THR A 64 -1.42 -0.96 4.26
N HIS A 65 -0.67 0.12 4.12
CA HIS A 65 0.78 0.17 4.18
C HIS A 65 1.32 1.59 4.43
N ALA A 66 2.63 1.74 4.52
CA ALA A 66 3.27 2.97 5.00
C ALA A 66 3.60 4.01 3.91
N HIS A 67 3.24 3.83 2.64
CA HIS A 67 3.63 4.80 1.63
C HIS A 67 2.99 6.17 1.84
N PRO A 68 3.66 7.29 1.43
CA PRO A 68 3.26 8.65 1.76
C PRO A 68 1.83 9.03 1.35
N ASP A 69 1.35 8.46 0.26
CA ASP A 69 0.01 8.70 -0.29
C ASP A 69 -1.09 7.89 0.41
N HIS A 70 -0.73 7.07 1.40
CA HIS A 70 -1.66 6.31 2.24
C HIS A 70 -1.71 6.83 3.68
N ILE A 71 -0.62 7.43 4.18
CA ILE A 71 -0.50 7.83 5.59
C ILE A 71 -0.59 9.34 5.82
N GLY A 72 -0.60 10.15 4.76
CA GLY A 72 -0.28 11.58 4.81
C GLY A 72 -1.13 12.43 5.74
N THR A 73 -2.42 12.11 5.93
CA THR A 73 -3.28 12.85 6.86
C THR A 73 -3.58 12.11 8.16
N ALA A 74 -3.06 10.90 8.36
CA ALA A 74 -3.37 10.09 9.54
C ALA A 74 -3.01 10.80 10.85
N ALA A 75 -1.85 11.43 10.94
CA ALA A 75 -1.43 12.21 12.10
C ALA A 75 -2.40 13.37 12.37
N TRP A 76 -2.80 14.11 11.34
CA TRP A 76 -3.72 15.24 11.47
C TRP A 76 -5.09 14.78 12.00
N PHE A 77 -5.68 13.72 11.41
CA PHE A 77 -6.96 13.22 11.90
C PHE A 77 -6.87 12.68 13.32
N LYS A 78 -5.81 11.96 13.68
CA LYS A 78 -5.60 11.50 15.06
C LYS A 78 -5.50 12.67 16.05
N GLU A 79 -4.77 13.74 15.70
CA GLU A 79 -4.66 14.96 16.50
C GLU A 79 -6.02 15.66 16.69
N GLN A 80 -6.86 15.72 15.65
CA GLN A 80 -8.14 16.44 15.66
C GLN A 80 -9.29 15.64 16.30
N THR A 81 -9.31 14.33 16.15
CA THR A 81 -10.48 13.51 16.50
C THR A 81 -10.19 12.50 17.60
N GLY A 82 -8.93 12.22 17.90
CA GLY A 82 -8.54 11.12 18.80
C GLY A 82 -8.80 9.73 18.20
N CYS A 83 -9.03 9.63 16.87
CA CYS A 83 -9.26 8.36 16.21
C CYS A 83 -8.06 7.40 16.37
N LYS A 84 -8.32 6.11 16.32
CA LYS A 84 -7.30 5.08 16.47
C LYS A 84 -6.67 4.73 15.11
N VAL A 85 -5.36 4.51 15.10
CA VAL A 85 -4.61 4.10 13.92
C VAL A 85 -4.26 2.63 14.03
N TYR A 86 -4.63 1.86 13.01
CA TYR A 86 -4.35 0.45 12.86
C TYR A 86 -3.39 0.26 11.68
N ALA A 87 -2.33 -0.52 11.88
CA ALA A 87 -1.40 -0.91 10.82
C ALA A 87 -0.71 -2.23 11.15
N SER A 88 -0.17 -2.91 10.15
CA SER A 88 0.69 -4.06 10.38
C SER A 88 2.00 -3.66 11.07
N LYS A 89 2.61 -4.60 11.79
CA LYS A 89 3.81 -4.32 12.57
C LYS A 89 4.99 -3.92 11.70
N GLY A 90 5.12 -4.51 10.51
CA GLY A 90 6.19 -4.18 9.57
C GLY A 90 6.06 -2.77 9.01
N GLU A 91 4.85 -2.34 8.69
CA GLU A 91 4.57 -0.99 8.17
C GLU A 91 4.67 0.09 9.25
N ALA A 92 4.31 -0.23 10.49
CA ALA A 92 4.37 0.71 11.60
C ALA A 92 5.76 1.33 11.81
N VAL A 93 6.84 0.60 11.48
CA VAL A 93 8.21 1.11 11.57
C VAL A 93 8.41 2.40 10.77
N TRP A 94 7.82 2.50 9.59
CA TRP A 94 7.89 3.68 8.74
C TRP A 94 6.80 4.72 9.08
N ILE A 95 5.62 4.27 9.47
CA ILE A 95 4.50 5.13 9.86
C ILE A 95 4.87 5.97 11.10
N GLU A 96 5.52 5.34 12.08
CA GLU A 96 5.96 5.99 13.32
C GLU A 96 7.28 6.77 13.15
N ASN A 97 8.01 6.55 12.05
CA ASN A 97 9.27 7.22 11.76
C ASN A 97 9.44 7.50 10.26
N ILE A 98 8.81 8.58 9.78
CA ILE A 98 8.90 8.99 8.37
C ILE A 98 10.31 9.39 7.94
N ASP A 99 11.19 9.82 8.87
CA ASP A 99 12.59 10.09 8.55
C ASP A 99 13.36 8.81 8.24
N LEU A 100 13.02 7.70 8.91
CA LEU A 100 13.57 6.40 8.58
C LEU A 100 13.06 5.96 7.19
N GLN A 101 11.76 6.12 6.93
CA GLN A 101 11.17 5.82 5.62
C GLN A 101 11.87 6.61 4.52
N PHE A 102 12.07 7.93 4.70
CA PHE A 102 12.76 8.77 3.72
C PHE A 102 14.18 8.29 3.44
N ARG A 103 14.93 7.92 4.46
CA ARG A 103 16.30 7.38 4.30
C ARG A 103 16.33 6.05 3.52
N GLU A 104 15.33 5.21 3.73
CA GLU A 104 15.27 3.89 3.10
C GLU A 104 14.55 3.90 1.75
N ARG A 105 13.60 4.83 1.55
CA ARG A 105 12.78 4.96 0.35
C ARG A 105 12.53 6.45 0.03
N SER A 106 13.59 7.16 -0.36
CA SER A 106 13.43 8.55 -0.79
C SER A 106 12.67 8.66 -2.11
N ILE A 107 11.69 9.56 -2.14
CA ILE A 107 10.99 10.00 -3.35
C ILE A 107 10.95 11.52 -3.38
N PRO A 108 10.75 12.15 -4.55
CA PRO A 108 10.58 13.60 -4.63
C PRO A 108 9.41 14.06 -3.75
N ASN A 109 9.54 15.22 -3.13
CA ASN A 109 8.52 15.84 -2.28
C ASN A 109 7.99 14.95 -1.13
N PHE A 110 8.81 14.00 -0.68
CA PHE A 110 8.43 13.00 0.34
C PHE A 110 7.71 13.60 1.53
N TYR A 111 8.30 14.61 2.21
CA TYR A 111 7.71 15.21 3.42
C TYR A 111 6.43 15.97 3.15
N THR A 112 6.29 16.57 1.96
CA THR A 112 5.05 17.23 1.53
C THR A 112 3.92 16.21 1.34
N LEU A 113 4.24 14.99 0.96
CA LEU A 113 3.26 13.92 0.75
C LEU A 113 2.97 13.15 2.05
N ALA A 114 4.01 12.77 2.80
CA ALA A 114 3.88 11.96 4.02
C ALA A 114 3.38 12.74 5.25
N GLY A 115 3.63 14.05 5.28
CA GLY A 115 3.25 14.89 6.42
C GLY A 115 4.08 14.62 7.67
N LYS A 116 3.49 14.00 8.68
CA LYS A 116 4.10 13.71 9.97
C LYS A 116 4.02 12.24 10.32
N SER A 117 4.96 11.76 11.12
CA SER A 117 4.86 10.47 11.80
C SER A 117 3.60 10.42 12.67
N VAL A 118 2.99 9.24 12.76
CA VAL A 118 1.85 8.98 13.62
C VAL A 118 2.06 7.68 14.38
N GLU A 119 1.76 7.70 15.67
CA GLU A 119 1.77 6.49 16.51
C GLU A 119 0.66 5.53 16.08
N VAL A 120 1.00 4.26 15.89
CA VAL A 120 0.07 3.17 15.62
C VAL A 120 -0.49 2.66 16.94
N ASP A 121 -1.80 2.84 17.16
CA ASP A 121 -2.45 2.41 18.41
C ASP A 121 -2.59 0.88 18.49
N TYR A 122 -2.81 0.23 17.34
CA TYR A 122 -3.06 -1.21 17.29
C TYR A 122 -2.29 -1.87 16.15
N PHE A 123 -1.40 -2.79 16.49
CA PHE A 123 -0.73 -3.62 15.51
C PHE A 123 -1.66 -4.77 15.11
N ILE A 124 -1.79 -4.94 13.79
CA ILE A 124 -2.63 -5.96 13.18
C ILE A 124 -1.80 -6.91 12.33
N LYS A 125 -2.36 -8.08 12.07
CA LYS A 125 -1.74 -9.12 11.24
C LYS A 125 -2.78 -9.92 10.48
N ASP A 126 -2.31 -10.68 9.53
CA ASP A 126 -3.13 -11.64 8.80
C ASP A 126 -4.00 -12.52 9.71
N GLY A 127 -5.28 -12.62 9.36
CA GLY A 127 -6.30 -13.40 10.08
C GLY A 127 -6.95 -12.68 11.25
N ASP A 128 -6.50 -11.50 11.64
CA ASP A 128 -7.15 -10.74 12.71
C ASP A 128 -8.55 -10.29 12.27
N VAL A 129 -9.49 -10.31 13.23
CA VAL A 129 -10.86 -9.80 13.05
C VAL A 129 -11.09 -8.69 14.07
N ILE A 130 -11.31 -7.49 13.58
CA ILE A 130 -11.46 -6.28 14.40
C ILE A 130 -12.95 -5.92 14.43
N LYS A 131 -13.56 -5.98 15.60
CA LYS A 131 -14.95 -5.57 15.79
C LYS A 131 -15.03 -4.04 15.87
N LEU A 132 -15.68 -3.41 14.90
CA LEU A 132 -15.83 -1.95 14.83
C LEU A 132 -17.02 -1.46 15.67
N ASP A 133 -18.13 -2.19 15.60
CA ASP A 133 -19.32 -1.98 16.41
C ASP A 133 -20.09 -3.31 16.54
N GLU A 134 -21.37 -3.24 16.95
CA GLU A 134 -22.18 -4.47 17.13
C GLU A 134 -22.51 -5.18 15.81
N THR A 135 -22.45 -4.46 14.68
CA THR A 135 -22.90 -4.93 13.37
C THR A 135 -21.75 -5.18 12.40
N PHE A 136 -20.61 -4.50 12.57
CA PHE A 136 -19.50 -4.55 11.62
C PHE A 136 -18.21 -5.06 12.23
N SER A 137 -17.54 -5.92 11.48
CA SER A 137 -16.17 -6.32 11.72
C SER A 137 -15.35 -6.19 10.44
N ILE A 138 -14.06 -5.96 10.62
CA ILE A 138 -13.07 -5.92 9.55
C ILE A 138 -12.13 -7.11 9.73
N GLN A 139 -11.95 -7.90 8.67
CA GLN A 139 -10.98 -8.98 8.63
C GLN A 139 -9.71 -8.47 7.95
N VAL A 140 -8.56 -8.76 8.56
CA VAL A 140 -7.25 -8.43 8.03
C VAL A 140 -6.73 -9.59 7.18
N ILE A 141 -6.32 -9.30 5.95
CA ILE A 141 -5.78 -10.26 5.00
C ILE A 141 -4.38 -9.81 4.62
N GLY A 142 -3.36 -10.63 4.91
CA GLY A 142 -1.98 -10.33 4.52
C GLY A 142 -1.82 -10.34 3.01
N THR A 143 -1.39 -9.21 2.44
CA THR A 143 -1.16 -9.02 1.00
C THR A 143 0.19 -8.36 0.73
N ALA A 144 1.21 -8.75 1.50
CA ALA A 144 2.58 -8.27 1.32
C ALA A 144 3.11 -8.47 -0.11
N GLY A 145 4.03 -7.62 -0.51
CA GLY A 145 4.69 -7.69 -1.82
C GLY A 145 4.91 -6.33 -2.45
N HIS A 146 3.88 -5.49 -2.55
CA HIS A 146 4.03 -4.08 -2.90
C HIS A 146 4.84 -3.34 -1.82
N SER A 147 4.48 -3.52 -0.57
CA SER A 147 5.29 -3.18 0.58
C SER A 147 5.59 -4.42 1.44
N ILE A 148 6.40 -4.23 2.49
CA ILE A 148 6.98 -5.36 3.22
C ILE A 148 5.95 -6.18 4.01
N ASP A 149 4.91 -5.52 4.53
CA ASP A 149 3.90 -6.11 5.43
C ASP A 149 2.51 -5.52 5.13
N GLU A 150 2.26 -5.22 3.84
CA GLU A 150 0.98 -4.71 3.38
C GLU A 150 -0.16 -5.66 3.73
N VAL A 151 -1.29 -5.07 4.10
CA VAL A 151 -2.52 -5.79 4.39
C VAL A 151 -3.68 -5.23 3.58
N SER A 152 -4.60 -6.10 3.24
CA SER A 152 -5.92 -5.77 2.72
C SER A 152 -6.97 -5.92 3.83
N TYR A 153 -8.11 -5.28 3.66
CA TYR A 153 -9.19 -5.31 4.63
C TYR A 153 -10.46 -5.82 3.97
N GLN A 154 -11.09 -6.82 4.58
CA GLN A 154 -12.37 -7.35 4.12
C GLN A 154 -13.49 -7.00 5.10
N MET A 155 -14.60 -6.52 4.58
CA MET A 155 -15.83 -6.25 5.31
C MET A 155 -17.03 -6.75 4.50
N GLU A 156 -17.85 -7.62 5.07
CA GLU A 156 -19.01 -8.21 4.36
C GLU A 156 -18.58 -8.78 2.99
N ASP A 157 -19.09 -8.23 1.90
CA ASP A 157 -18.82 -8.65 0.52
C ASP A 157 -17.90 -7.69 -0.25
N VAL A 158 -17.12 -6.86 0.48
CA VAL A 158 -16.16 -5.92 -0.11
C VAL A 158 -14.74 -6.13 0.45
N MET A 159 -13.72 -5.88 -0.38
CA MET A 159 -12.32 -5.96 -0.01
C MET A 159 -11.55 -4.72 -0.45
N PHE A 160 -10.86 -4.06 0.47
CA PHE A 160 -9.95 -2.94 0.20
C PHE A 160 -8.55 -3.51 0.05
N ILE A 161 -7.97 -3.37 -1.13
CA ILE A 161 -6.76 -4.11 -1.52
C ILE A 161 -5.51 -3.24 -1.64
N GLY A 162 -5.58 -1.96 -1.22
CA GLY A 162 -4.44 -1.05 -1.30
C GLY A 162 -3.77 -1.04 -2.67
N ASP A 163 -2.48 -1.25 -2.69
CA ASP A 163 -1.62 -1.28 -3.88
C ASP A 163 -1.22 -2.71 -4.30
N SER A 164 -1.89 -3.72 -3.74
CA SER A 164 -1.50 -5.14 -3.92
C SER A 164 -1.59 -5.63 -5.37
N ILE A 165 -2.37 -4.95 -6.24
CA ILE A 165 -2.49 -5.30 -7.67
C ILE A 165 -1.78 -4.24 -8.51
N PRO A 166 -0.56 -4.50 -9.04
CA PRO A 166 0.09 -3.60 -9.98
C PRO A 166 -0.77 -3.37 -11.24
N VAL A 167 -0.98 -2.10 -11.61
CA VAL A 167 -1.84 -1.72 -12.74
C VAL A 167 -1.06 -1.78 -14.04
N LYS A 168 -1.59 -2.47 -15.05
CA LYS A 168 -1.01 -2.53 -16.39
C LYS A 168 -0.95 -1.13 -17.01
N GLY A 169 0.22 -0.76 -17.52
CA GLY A 169 0.47 0.55 -18.13
C GLY A 169 1.04 1.58 -17.17
N ASP A 170 1.04 1.31 -15.87
CA ASP A 170 1.76 2.10 -14.87
C ASP A 170 3.10 1.44 -14.48
N ILE A 171 3.84 2.07 -13.58
CA ILE A 171 5.11 1.56 -13.06
C ILE A 171 4.78 0.40 -12.11
N PRO A 172 5.24 -0.84 -12.39
CA PRO A 172 5.05 -1.93 -11.45
C PRO A 172 5.94 -1.72 -10.22
N ILE A 173 5.32 -1.55 -9.07
CA ILE A 173 6.01 -1.29 -7.80
C ILE A 173 5.73 -2.45 -6.84
N TYR A 174 6.78 -3.19 -6.50
CA TYR A 174 6.79 -4.18 -5.43
C TYR A 174 8.22 -4.42 -4.93
N VAL A 175 8.34 -4.87 -3.70
CA VAL A 175 9.63 -5.12 -3.02
C VAL A 175 9.94 -6.61 -2.90
N ASP A 176 8.91 -7.46 -3.06
CA ASP A 176 9.03 -8.92 -3.07
C ASP A 176 8.08 -9.52 -4.11
N TYR A 177 8.66 -10.02 -5.23
CA TYR A 177 7.86 -10.57 -6.32
C TYR A 177 7.17 -11.90 -5.94
N VAL A 178 7.76 -12.70 -5.05
CA VAL A 178 7.18 -13.98 -4.59
C VAL A 178 5.98 -13.70 -3.71
N ALA A 179 6.12 -12.76 -2.76
CA ALA A 179 5.03 -12.32 -1.91
C ALA A 179 3.91 -11.68 -2.76
N SER A 180 4.24 -10.80 -3.73
CA SER A 180 3.25 -10.21 -4.65
C SER A 180 2.47 -11.28 -5.42
N MET A 181 3.14 -12.30 -5.97
CA MET A 181 2.46 -13.41 -6.65
C MET A 181 1.54 -14.19 -5.71
N SER A 182 1.98 -14.44 -4.48
CA SER A 182 1.16 -15.11 -3.45
C SER A 182 -0.06 -14.26 -3.08
N SER A 183 0.11 -12.96 -2.90
CA SER A 183 -0.97 -12.02 -2.58
C SER A 183 -2.00 -11.94 -3.69
N LEU A 184 -1.57 -11.90 -4.95
CA LEU A 184 -2.48 -11.95 -6.10
C LEU A 184 -3.29 -13.26 -6.15
N CYS A 185 -2.67 -14.41 -5.86
CA CYS A 185 -3.41 -15.67 -5.74
C CYS A 185 -4.45 -15.60 -4.62
N ARG A 186 -4.06 -15.08 -3.46
CA ARG A 186 -4.93 -14.94 -2.30
C ARG A 186 -6.14 -14.04 -2.56
N ILE A 187 -5.93 -12.87 -3.18
CA ILE A 187 -7.03 -11.97 -3.57
C ILE A 187 -8.02 -12.68 -4.50
N ARG A 188 -7.54 -13.51 -5.42
CA ARG A 188 -8.39 -14.29 -6.35
C ARG A 188 -9.25 -15.35 -5.66
N GLU A 189 -8.84 -15.84 -4.49
CA GLU A 189 -9.55 -16.85 -3.71
C GLU A 189 -10.71 -16.26 -2.90
N GLU A 190 -10.78 -14.93 -2.75
CA GLU A 190 -11.83 -14.22 -2.00
C GLU A 190 -13.15 -14.13 -2.78
N SER A 191 -13.69 -15.30 -3.15
CA SER A 191 -14.88 -15.44 -4.00
C SER A 191 -16.18 -14.95 -3.36
N MET A 192 -16.20 -14.72 -2.06
CA MET A 192 -17.34 -14.15 -1.33
C MET A 192 -17.42 -12.61 -1.50
N CYS A 193 -16.32 -11.96 -1.90
CA CYS A 193 -16.30 -10.55 -2.16
C CYS A 193 -16.89 -10.23 -3.54
N LYS A 194 -17.83 -9.30 -3.59
CA LYS A 194 -18.42 -8.80 -4.82
C LYS A 194 -17.66 -7.62 -5.40
N TRP A 195 -17.07 -6.79 -4.51
CA TRP A 195 -16.36 -5.58 -4.87
C TRP A 195 -14.97 -5.53 -4.27
N PHE A 196 -14.01 -5.09 -5.08
CA PHE A 196 -12.61 -4.90 -4.72
C PHE A 196 -12.24 -3.43 -4.95
N TYR A 197 -11.66 -2.82 -3.95
CA TYR A 197 -11.35 -1.39 -3.88
C TYR A 197 -9.83 -1.18 -3.84
N PRO A 198 -9.17 -1.01 -5.01
CA PRO A 198 -7.75 -0.67 -5.08
C PRO A 198 -7.53 0.82 -4.82
N ALA A 199 -6.28 1.20 -4.46
CA ALA A 199 -5.95 2.60 -4.22
C ALA A 199 -5.64 3.39 -5.51
N TRP A 200 -5.23 2.70 -6.61
CA TRP A 200 -4.79 3.35 -7.85
C TRP A 200 -5.65 3.08 -9.08
N ASP A 201 -6.83 2.51 -8.91
CA ASP A 201 -7.76 2.26 -9.99
C ASP A 201 -9.20 2.37 -9.46
N ILE A 202 -10.18 2.35 -10.36
CA ILE A 202 -11.58 2.28 -9.98
C ILE A 202 -11.89 0.94 -9.31
N SER A 203 -12.99 0.88 -8.59
CA SER A 203 -13.46 -0.38 -7.98
C SER A 203 -13.70 -1.47 -9.03
N TYR A 204 -13.41 -2.71 -8.66
CA TYR A 204 -13.59 -3.89 -9.49
C TYR A 204 -14.75 -4.75 -8.99
N ASP A 205 -15.56 -5.29 -9.88
CA ASP A 205 -16.31 -6.50 -9.58
C ASP A 205 -15.39 -7.72 -9.58
N TYR A 206 -15.92 -8.87 -9.16
CA TYR A 206 -15.11 -10.10 -9.06
C TYR A 206 -14.48 -10.50 -10.40
N ASN A 207 -15.22 -10.41 -11.52
CA ASN A 207 -14.70 -10.80 -12.84
C ASN A 207 -13.60 -9.84 -13.32
N THR A 208 -13.78 -8.55 -13.12
CA THR A 208 -12.78 -7.53 -13.43
C THR A 208 -11.52 -7.74 -12.59
N MET A 209 -11.67 -8.02 -11.30
CA MET A 209 -10.56 -8.34 -10.41
C MET A 209 -9.77 -9.57 -10.88
N LEU A 210 -10.45 -10.64 -11.32
CA LEU A 210 -9.79 -11.82 -11.91
C LEU A 210 -8.96 -11.46 -13.16
N GLY A 211 -9.47 -10.55 -14.00
CA GLY A 211 -8.74 -10.02 -15.15
C GLY A 211 -7.51 -9.21 -14.75
N LYS A 212 -7.67 -8.25 -13.83
CA LYS A 212 -6.59 -7.38 -13.33
C LYS A 212 -5.47 -8.16 -12.64
N THR A 213 -5.82 -9.12 -11.79
CA THR A 213 -4.82 -9.98 -11.13
C THR A 213 -4.08 -10.86 -12.14
N LYS A 214 -4.75 -11.37 -13.18
CA LYS A 214 -4.10 -12.10 -14.26
C LYS A 214 -3.09 -11.24 -15.00
N GLU A 215 -3.47 -10.03 -15.41
CA GLU A 215 -2.57 -9.07 -16.07
C GLU A 215 -1.35 -8.74 -15.19
N ALA A 216 -1.56 -8.51 -13.89
CA ALA A 216 -0.48 -8.26 -12.93
C ALA A 216 0.47 -9.46 -12.81
N MET A 217 -0.07 -10.70 -12.72
CA MET A 217 0.76 -11.91 -12.66
C MET A 217 1.58 -12.12 -13.94
N GLU A 218 1.00 -11.83 -15.11
CA GLU A 218 1.69 -11.91 -16.40
C GLU A 218 2.84 -10.90 -16.45
N MET A 219 2.63 -9.67 -16.04
CA MET A 219 3.65 -8.61 -15.97
C MET A 219 4.78 -8.99 -15.00
N ILE A 220 4.47 -9.50 -13.81
CA ILE A 220 5.48 -9.95 -12.84
C ILE A 220 6.32 -11.10 -13.41
N ARG A 221 5.68 -12.07 -14.10
CA ARG A 221 6.37 -13.18 -14.76
C ARG A 221 7.27 -12.71 -15.91
N GLU A 222 6.81 -11.76 -16.70
CA GLU A 222 7.62 -11.17 -17.78
C GLU A 222 8.90 -10.53 -17.24
N ILE A 223 8.81 -9.75 -16.16
CA ILE A 223 9.97 -9.16 -15.48
C ILE A 223 10.90 -10.25 -14.93
N ASP A 224 10.34 -11.28 -14.28
CA ASP A 224 11.11 -12.41 -13.73
C ASP A 224 11.90 -13.18 -14.81
N LEU A 225 11.23 -13.51 -15.92
CA LEU A 225 11.86 -14.19 -17.06
C LEU A 225 12.93 -13.31 -17.69
N THR A 226 12.69 -12.01 -17.83
CA THR A 226 13.67 -11.05 -18.36
C THR A 226 14.92 -10.99 -17.48
N VAL A 227 14.75 -10.82 -16.17
CA VAL A 227 15.89 -10.80 -15.22
C VAL A 227 16.68 -12.10 -15.27
N LYS A 228 16.00 -13.25 -15.30
CA LYS A 228 16.66 -14.58 -15.40
C LYS A 228 17.37 -14.80 -16.71
N SER A 229 16.82 -14.34 -17.84
CA SER A 229 17.42 -14.50 -19.18
C SER A 229 18.74 -13.76 -19.34
N LEU A 230 18.90 -12.63 -18.64
CA LEU A 230 20.13 -11.83 -18.66
C LEU A 230 21.31 -12.54 -17.97
N ASN A 231 21.04 -13.63 -17.21
CA ASN A 231 22.03 -14.50 -16.55
C ASN A 231 23.19 -13.73 -15.85
N MET A 232 22.91 -12.52 -15.41
CA MET A 232 23.89 -11.63 -14.80
C MET A 232 23.89 -11.81 -13.29
N LYS A 233 25.10 -12.05 -12.75
CA LYS A 233 25.34 -11.65 -11.36
C LYS A 233 25.48 -10.12 -11.40
N PRO A 234 24.57 -9.35 -10.83
CA PRO A 234 24.62 -7.90 -10.96
C PRO A 234 25.85 -7.36 -10.27
N LYS A 235 26.90 -7.11 -11.05
CA LYS A 235 28.09 -6.36 -10.57
C LYS A 235 27.72 -4.91 -10.28
N ASN A 236 26.68 -4.41 -10.99
CA ASN A 236 26.15 -3.07 -10.84
C ASN A 236 24.62 -3.12 -10.99
N ARG A 237 23.92 -2.64 -9.95
CA ARG A 237 22.45 -2.54 -9.94
C ARG A 237 21.89 -1.72 -11.11
N GLN A 238 22.52 -0.58 -11.42
CA GLN A 238 22.05 0.31 -12.48
C GLN A 238 22.15 -0.35 -13.86
N GLU A 239 23.21 -1.11 -14.11
CA GLU A 239 23.40 -1.83 -15.37
C GLU A 239 22.32 -2.91 -15.57
N LEU A 240 22.00 -3.66 -14.52
CA LEU A 240 20.91 -4.65 -14.60
C LEU A 240 19.57 -3.97 -14.91
N VAL A 241 19.22 -2.90 -14.17
CA VAL A 241 17.95 -2.17 -14.39
C VAL A 241 17.89 -1.65 -15.82
N LYS A 242 18.98 -1.08 -16.35
CA LYS A 242 19.04 -0.60 -17.73
C LYS A 242 18.77 -1.73 -18.73
N GLN A 243 19.44 -2.88 -18.61
CA GLN A 243 19.27 -4.01 -19.51
C GLN A 243 17.85 -4.60 -19.43
N VAL A 244 17.27 -4.67 -18.24
CA VAL A 244 15.86 -5.10 -18.07
C VAL A 244 14.92 -4.10 -18.76
N CYS A 245 15.12 -2.79 -18.60
CA CYS A 245 14.31 -1.78 -19.26
C CYS A 245 14.43 -1.85 -20.79
N GLU A 246 15.64 -2.05 -21.32
CA GLU A 246 15.87 -2.23 -22.76
C GLU A 246 15.14 -3.48 -23.28
N ALA A 247 15.26 -4.62 -22.58
CA ALA A 247 14.60 -5.87 -22.97
C ALA A 247 13.06 -5.78 -22.90
N LEU A 248 12.52 -5.05 -21.92
CA LEU A 248 11.08 -4.80 -21.77
C LEU A 248 10.58 -3.65 -22.66
N GLN A 249 11.44 -2.99 -23.43
CA GLN A 249 11.12 -1.81 -24.25
C GLN A 249 10.53 -0.65 -23.42
N LYS A 250 11.02 -0.44 -22.20
CA LYS A 250 10.62 0.61 -21.26
C LYS A 250 11.81 1.46 -20.80
N PRO A 251 12.54 2.12 -21.72
CA PRO A 251 13.75 2.88 -21.38
C PRO A 251 13.48 4.03 -20.41
N GLU A 252 12.27 4.56 -20.36
CA GLU A 252 11.84 5.62 -19.45
C GLU A 252 11.91 5.22 -17.96
N LEU A 253 11.89 3.91 -17.66
CA LEU A 253 11.98 3.40 -16.30
C LEU A 253 13.41 3.21 -15.79
N THR A 254 14.43 3.39 -16.65
CA THR A 254 15.84 3.12 -16.33
C THR A 254 16.36 3.87 -15.09
N LEU A 255 15.91 5.11 -14.91
CA LEU A 255 16.30 5.94 -13.76
C LEU A 255 15.23 5.97 -12.65
N ASN A 256 14.16 5.18 -12.78
CA ASN A 256 13.10 5.15 -11.77
C ASN A 256 13.52 4.32 -10.56
N PRO A 257 13.66 4.92 -9.36
CA PRO A 257 14.16 4.20 -8.18
C PRO A 257 13.19 3.15 -7.66
N LEU A 258 11.88 3.31 -7.92
CA LEU A 258 10.84 2.36 -7.50
C LEU A 258 10.88 1.12 -8.40
N PHE A 259 10.97 1.32 -9.73
CA PHE A 259 11.15 0.21 -10.66
C PHE A 259 12.47 -0.52 -10.45
N ALA A 260 13.53 0.20 -10.10
CA ALA A 260 14.80 -0.43 -9.75
C ALA A 260 14.67 -1.39 -8.55
N ARG A 261 13.83 -1.09 -7.55
CA ARG A 261 13.53 -2.01 -6.43
C ARG A 261 12.78 -3.23 -6.92
N THR A 262 11.80 -3.03 -7.78
CA THR A 262 11.05 -4.12 -8.42
C THR A 262 11.98 -5.09 -9.14
N VAL A 263 12.87 -4.60 -10.01
CA VAL A 263 13.86 -5.44 -10.69
C VAL A 263 14.76 -6.18 -9.70
N MET A 264 15.23 -5.49 -8.65
CA MET A 264 16.10 -6.10 -7.64
C MET A 264 15.40 -7.19 -6.83
N SER A 265 14.08 -7.15 -6.67
CA SER A 265 13.32 -8.20 -5.97
C SER A 265 13.44 -9.57 -6.65
N HIS A 266 13.75 -9.60 -7.95
CA HIS A 266 13.95 -10.83 -8.73
C HIS A 266 15.37 -11.40 -8.67
N THR A 267 16.35 -10.69 -8.09
CA THR A 267 17.76 -11.08 -8.20
C THR A 267 18.25 -12.01 -7.10
N ASN A 268 17.68 -12.03 -5.91
CA ASN A 268 17.95 -13.02 -4.84
C ASN A 268 17.10 -12.76 -3.59
N LYS A 269 16.72 -13.86 -2.93
CA LYS A 269 16.10 -13.85 -1.58
C LYS A 269 16.99 -13.21 -0.50
N GLU A 270 18.31 -13.21 -0.65
CA GLU A 270 19.25 -12.63 0.31
C GLU A 270 19.29 -11.10 0.29
N HIS A 271 18.98 -10.45 -0.82
CA HIS A 271 18.96 -8.99 -0.89
C HIS A 271 17.72 -8.37 -0.24
N ILE A 272 16.59 -9.03 -0.33
CA ILE A 272 15.37 -8.67 0.41
C ILE A 272 15.65 -8.77 1.91
N ASN A 273 16.30 -9.84 2.36
CA ASN A 273 16.67 -10.08 3.74
C ASN A 273 17.67 -9.05 4.33
N LYS A 274 18.55 -8.44 3.54
CA LYS A 274 19.50 -7.47 4.06
C LYS A 274 18.89 -6.13 4.46
N TYR A 275 17.81 -5.70 3.79
CA TYR A 275 17.11 -4.47 4.10
C TYR A 275 15.91 -4.68 5.05
N SER A 276 15.24 -5.83 4.98
CA SER A 276 14.09 -6.15 5.83
C SER A 276 14.48 -6.81 7.15
N LEU A 277 15.38 -7.81 7.14
CA LEU A 277 15.73 -8.57 8.34
C LEU A 277 16.61 -7.81 9.34
N ARG A 278 17.41 -6.83 8.92
CA ARG A 278 18.15 -6.00 9.89
C ARG A 278 17.25 -5.18 10.77
N ASN A 279 16.11 -4.73 10.24
CA ASN A 279 15.11 -3.97 11.00
C ASN A 279 14.10 -4.88 11.71
N TYR A 280 13.71 -6.01 11.10
CA TYR A 280 12.82 -7.00 11.71
C TYR A 280 13.43 -7.64 12.97
N ASN A 281 14.70 -8.03 12.92
CA ASN A 281 15.40 -8.60 14.08
C ASN A 281 15.64 -7.59 15.22
N LYS A 282 15.79 -6.30 14.92
CA LYS A 282 15.87 -5.26 15.96
C LYS A 282 14.53 -5.05 16.68
N ILE A 283 13.41 -5.20 15.97
CA ILE A 283 12.05 -5.06 16.56
C ILE A 283 11.72 -6.27 17.44
N VAL A 284 12.11 -7.47 17.05
CA VAL A 284 11.89 -8.70 17.84
C VAL A 284 12.73 -8.73 19.12
N ILE A 285 13.92 -8.11 19.14
CA ILE A 285 14.80 -8.07 20.32
C ILE A 285 14.37 -7.03 21.37
N ILE A 286 13.67 -5.97 20.96
CA ILE A 286 13.21 -4.92 21.90
C ILE A 286 11.99 -5.33 22.74
N ASN A 287 11.24 -6.35 22.32
CA ASN A 287 10.01 -6.79 22.99
C ASN A 287 10.18 -8.09 23.82
N THR A 288 11.40 -8.54 24.13
CA THR A 288 11.66 -9.73 24.96
C THR A 288 12.35 -9.41 26.30
N HIS A 289 12.21 -8.15 26.79
CA HIS A 289 12.59 -7.81 28.18
C HIS A 289 11.53 -6.92 28.81
#